data_0ea43de0a0f4384f2980a22bcd0c333d
#
_entry.id   0ea43de0a0f4384f2980a22bcd0c333d
#
_cell.length_a   1.000
_cell.length_b   1.000
_cell.length_c   1.000
_cell.angle_alpha   90.00
_cell.angle_beta   90.00
_cell.angle_gamma   90.00
#
_symmetry.space_group_name_H-M   'P 1'
#
loop_
_entity.id
_entity.type
_entity.pdbx_description
1 polymer ?
#
loop_
_entity_poly.entity_id
_entity_poly.type
_entity_poly.pdbx_seq_one_letter_code
_entity_poly.pdbx_strand_id
1 'polypeptide(L)'
;MTALFQAQITVGEPNWAPLELVLPVWELENYMYMGRAGEIELYKHRFTRRYLNVSGDGTRFYRYSERKYVAIGRSEALDHVRH
;
A
#
# COMPACT_ATOMS: atom_id res chain seq x y z
N MET A 1 -6.58 1.04 -17.39
CA MET A 1 -5.84 0.59 -16.34
C MET A 1 -4.41 0.84 -16.50
N THR A 2 -3.75 0.83 -15.46
CA THR A 2 -2.39 1.19 -15.54
C THR A 2 -1.54 0.32 -14.68
N ALA A 3 -0.61 -0.31 -15.31
CA ALA A 3 0.44 -0.98 -14.58
C ALA A 3 1.57 0.00 -14.51
N LEU A 4 2.02 0.27 -13.31
CA LEU A 4 3.22 1.05 -13.12
C LEU A 4 4.38 0.10 -13.15
N PHE A 5 5.37 0.43 -13.96
CA PHE A 5 6.57 -0.35 -13.96
C PHE A 5 7.28 -0.18 -12.65
N GLN A 6 8.20 -1.09 -12.44
CA GLN A 6 9.03 -1.13 -11.29
C GLN A 6 9.60 0.25 -10.99
N ALA A 7 8.97 0.96 -10.10
CA ALA A 7 9.45 2.23 -9.66
C ALA A 7 10.44 1.98 -8.54
N GLN A 8 11.48 2.79 -8.52
CA GLN A 8 12.45 2.70 -7.47
C GLN A 8 11.80 3.13 -6.16
N ILE A 9 11.98 2.33 -5.12
CA ILE A 9 11.42 2.62 -3.82
C ILE A 9 12.27 3.68 -3.14
N THR A 10 11.63 4.74 -2.69
CA THR A 10 12.27 5.78 -1.90
C THR A 10 11.73 5.72 -0.49
N VAL A 11 12.61 5.77 0.49
CA VAL A 11 12.19 5.78 1.88
C VAL A 11 12.50 7.16 2.42
N GLY A 12 11.45 7.90 2.74
CA GLY A 12 11.59 9.21 3.33
C GLY A 12 10.76 9.25 4.59
N GLU A 13 10.23 10.42 4.91
CA GLU A 13 9.34 10.54 6.04
C GLU A 13 8.08 9.72 5.82
N PRO A 14 7.62 8.99 6.84
CA PRO A 14 6.41 8.20 6.69
C PRO A 14 5.21 9.07 6.35
N ASN A 15 4.42 8.60 5.42
CA ASN A 15 3.17 9.26 5.06
C ASN A 15 2.02 8.32 5.43
N TRP A 16 1.33 8.63 6.51
CA TRP A 16 0.24 7.80 7.00
C TRP A 16 -1.13 8.26 6.51
N ALA A 17 -1.20 9.43 5.87
CA ALA A 17 -2.46 10.01 5.45
C ALA A 17 -3.31 9.07 4.57
N PRO A 18 -2.75 8.41 3.55
CA PRO A 18 -3.57 7.50 2.75
C PRO A 18 -4.14 6.35 3.58
N LEU A 19 -3.35 5.82 4.49
CA LEU A 19 -3.79 4.69 5.28
C LEU A 19 -4.88 5.11 6.27
N GLU A 20 -4.82 6.33 6.77
CA GLU A 20 -5.84 6.88 7.67
C GLU A 20 -7.19 7.02 6.98
N LEU A 21 -7.19 7.16 5.67
CA LEU A 21 -8.42 7.24 4.90
C LEU A 21 -9.04 5.86 4.64
N VAL A 22 -8.25 4.82 4.78
CA VAL A 22 -8.66 3.47 4.42
C VAL A 22 -9.00 2.64 5.64
N LEU A 23 -8.28 2.82 6.72
CA LEU A 23 -8.38 1.96 7.90
C LEU A 23 -8.76 2.76 9.15
N PRO A 24 -9.45 2.12 10.09
CA PRO A 24 -9.70 2.77 11.37
C PRO A 24 -8.38 2.98 12.10
N VAL A 25 -8.36 3.98 12.97
CA VAL A 25 -7.13 4.42 13.62
C VAL A 25 -6.45 3.31 14.43
N TRP A 26 -7.23 2.41 15.02
CA TRP A 26 -6.66 1.34 15.84
C TRP A 26 -5.93 0.27 15.02
N GLU A 27 -6.15 0.24 13.70
CA GLU A 27 -5.44 -0.70 12.85
C GLU A 27 -4.11 -0.16 12.36
N LEU A 28 -3.91 1.14 12.45
CA LEU A 28 -2.70 1.75 11.87
C LEU A 28 -1.42 1.23 12.49
N GLU A 29 -1.45 0.96 13.78
CA GLU A 29 -0.26 0.46 14.47
C GLU A 29 0.15 -0.95 14.04
N ASN A 30 -0.72 -1.64 13.32
CA ASN A 30 -0.41 -2.95 12.78
C ASN A 30 0.42 -2.88 11.50
N TYR A 31 0.73 -1.68 11.04
CA TYR A 31 1.44 -1.49 9.79
C TYR A 31 2.76 -0.76 9.98
N MET A 32 3.69 -1.06 9.10
CA MET A 32 4.96 -0.36 9.03
C MET A 32 5.03 0.36 7.69
N TYR A 33 5.53 1.59 7.72
CA TYR A 33 5.72 2.33 6.49
C TYR A 33 6.99 1.84 5.80
N MET A 34 6.85 1.39 4.55
CA MET A 34 7.96 0.80 3.82
C MET A 34 8.50 1.69 2.72
N GLY A 35 8.00 2.91 2.61
CA GLY A 35 8.47 3.83 1.59
C GLY A 35 7.43 4.05 0.51
N ARG A 36 7.90 4.55 -0.62
CA ARG A 36 6.99 4.89 -1.71
C ARG A 36 7.62 4.46 -3.03
N ALA A 37 6.77 3.96 -3.92
CA ALA A 37 7.17 3.60 -5.27
C ALA A 37 6.38 4.50 -6.20
N GLY A 38 7.03 5.53 -6.76
CA GLY A 38 6.33 6.54 -7.54
C GLY A 38 5.29 7.23 -6.69
N GLU A 39 4.03 7.10 -7.07
CA GLU A 39 2.91 7.72 -6.33
C GLU A 39 2.23 6.75 -5.37
N ILE A 40 2.82 5.59 -5.16
CA ILE A 40 2.21 4.54 -4.35
C ILE A 40 2.91 4.46 -3.02
N GLU A 41 2.15 4.60 -1.94
CA GLU A 41 2.68 4.45 -0.59
C GLU A 41 2.61 2.98 -0.19
N LEU A 42 3.68 2.51 0.43
CA LEU A 42 3.83 1.08 0.73
C LEU A 42 3.74 0.85 2.22
N TYR A 43 2.80 0.00 2.63
CA TYR A 43 2.63 -0.34 4.05
C TYR A 43 2.68 -1.86 4.19
N LYS A 44 3.39 -2.33 5.21
CA LYS A 44 3.52 -3.76 5.44
C LYS A 44 2.84 -4.12 6.74
N HIS A 45 1.97 -5.12 6.70
CA HIS A 45 1.30 -5.58 7.91
C HIS A 45 2.28 -6.35 8.78
N ARG A 46 2.31 -6.04 10.08
CA ARG A 46 3.29 -6.63 10.99
C ARG A 46 3.14 -8.13 11.17
N PHE A 47 1.92 -8.61 11.12
CA PHE A 47 1.64 -10.00 11.41
C PHE A 47 1.55 -10.85 10.16
N THR A 48 0.81 -10.44 9.16
CA THR A 48 0.70 -11.21 7.92
C THR A 48 1.93 -11.05 7.05
N ARG A 49 2.67 -9.97 7.24
CA ARG A 49 3.87 -9.63 6.46
C ARG A 49 3.53 -9.32 5.01
N ARG A 50 2.29 -9.06 4.72
CA ARG A 50 1.84 -8.70 3.37
C ARG A 50 1.73 -7.20 3.25
N TYR A 51 1.76 -6.71 2.00
CA TYR A 51 1.77 -5.29 1.72
C TYR A 51 0.39 -4.79 1.36
N LEU A 52 0.10 -3.58 1.83
CA LEU A 52 -1.04 -2.80 1.38
C LEU A 52 -0.45 -1.59 0.68
N ASN A 53 -0.64 -1.50 -0.64
CA ASN A 53 -0.05 -0.47 -1.47
C ASN A 53 -1.16 0.47 -1.91
N VAL A 54 -1.06 1.74 -1.55
CA VAL A 54 -2.16 2.69 -1.68
C VAL A 54 -1.65 3.96 -2.35
N SER A 55 -2.46 4.53 -3.25
CA SER A 55 -2.13 5.81 -3.85
C SER A 55 -2.08 6.90 -2.78
N GLY A 56 -1.38 7.97 -3.08
CA GLY A 56 -1.19 9.05 -2.12
C GLY A 56 -2.48 9.69 -1.65
N ASP A 57 -3.55 9.60 -2.43
CA ASP A 57 -4.85 10.17 -2.06
C ASP A 57 -5.77 9.13 -1.40
N GLY A 58 -5.31 7.89 -1.24
CA GLY A 58 -6.07 6.87 -0.54
C GLY A 58 -7.19 6.23 -1.35
N THR A 59 -7.27 6.51 -2.65
CA THR A 59 -8.40 6.04 -3.45
C THR A 59 -8.12 4.84 -4.33
N ARG A 60 -6.85 4.54 -4.59
CA ARG A 60 -6.47 3.44 -5.46
C ARG A 60 -5.56 2.49 -4.75
N PHE A 61 -5.70 1.20 -5.09
CA PHE A 61 -4.97 0.13 -4.45
C PHE A 61 -4.22 -0.68 -5.50
N TYR A 62 -3.07 -1.21 -5.12
CA TYR A 62 -2.20 -1.90 -6.06
C TYR A 62 -1.64 -3.17 -5.45
N ARG A 63 -1.33 -4.11 -6.34
CA ARG A 63 -0.62 -5.32 -5.99
C ARG A 63 0.66 -5.37 -6.79
N TYR A 64 1.76 -5.69 -6.13
CA TYR A 64 3.02 -5.87 -6.83
C TYR A 64 3.08 -7.27 -7.40
N SER A 65 3.25 -7.37 -8.71
CA SER A 65 3.26 -8.67 -9.38
C SER A 65 4.11 -8.55 -10.63
N GLU A 66 4.98 -9.50 -10.84
CA GLU A 66 5.81 -9.54 -12.05
C GLU A 66 6.53 -8.21 -12.29
N ARG A 67 7.10 -7.67 -11.23
CA ARG A 67 7.92 -6.46 -11.27
C ARG A 67 7.15 -5.19 -11.59
N LYS A 68 5.85 -5.19 -11.35
CA LYS A 68 5.06 -3.98 -11.58
C LYS A 68 3.91 -3.90 -10.58
N TYR A 69 3.39 -2.70 -10.43
CA TYR A 69 2.24 -2.48 -9.58
C TYR A 69 1.00 -2.47 -10.45
N VAL A 70 0.06 -3.33 -10.13
CA VAL A 70 -1.16 -3.50 -10.89
C VAL A 70 -2.33 -3.05 -10.03
N ALA A 71 -3.21 -2.24 -10.61
CA ALA A 71 -4.39 -1.75 -9.88
C ALA A 71 -5.33 -2.90 -9.54
N ILE A 72 -5.81 -2.91 -8.29
CA ILE A 72 -6.78 -3.88 -7.82
C ILE A 72 -7.87 -3.14 -7.05
N GLY A 73 -8.94 -3.84 -6.73
CA GLY A 73 -10.02 -3.24 -5.96
C GLY A 73 -9.66 -3.13 -4.48
N ARG A 74 -10.34 -2.22 -3.79
CA ARG A 74 -10.13 -2.01 -2.37
C ARG A 74 -10.38 -3.29 -1.57
N SER A 75 -11.48 -3.97 -1.86
CA SER A 75 -11.84 -5.18 -1.14
C SER A 75 -10.79 -6.26 -1.31
N GLU A 76 -10.29 -6.42 -2.52
CA GLU A 76 -9.24 -7.38 -2.80
C GLU A 76 -7.96 -7.04 -2.06
N ALA A 77 -7.61 -5.76 -2.02
CA ALA A 77 -6.39 -5.31 -1.34
C ALA A 77 -6.46 -5.57 0.16
N LEU A 78 -7.58 -5.24 0.78
CA LEU A 78 -7.75 -5.43 2.21
C LEU A 78 -7.78 -6.91 2.58
N ASP A 79 -8.43 -7.70 1.76
CA ASP A 79 -8.48 -9.14 1.99
C ASP A 79 -7.08 -9.76 1.91
N HIS A 80 -6.32 -9.34 0.92
CA HIS A 80 -4.96 -9.82 0.75
C HIS A 80 -4.07 -9.51 1.96
N VAL A 81 -4.12 -8.29 2.45
CA VAL A 81 -3.22 -7.87 3.51
C VAL A 81 -3.58 -8.47 4.87
N ARG A 82 -4.85 -8.79 5.07
CA ARG A 82 -5.31 -9.33 6.35
C ARG A 82 -5.16 -10.85 6.48
N HIS A 83 -4.94 -11.53 5.40
CA HIS A 83 -4.85 -12.97 5.37
C HIS A 83 -3.54 -13.43 4.76
#